data_14005ce8ec5dd37216e9ab8ae5d20385
#
_entry.id   14005ce8ec5dd37216e9ab8ae5d20385
#
_cell.length_a   1.000
_cell.length_b   1.000
_cell.length_c   1.000
_cell.angle_alpha   90.00
_cell.angle_beta   90.00
_cell.angle_gamma   90.00
#
_symmetry.space_group_name_H-M   'P 1'
#
loop_
_entity.id
_entity.type
_entity.pdbx_description
1 polymer ?
#
loop_
_entity_poly.entity_id
_entity_poly.type
_entity_poly.pdbx_seq_one_letter_code
_entity_poly.pdbx_strand_id
1 'polypeptide(L)'
;VLNDNDMSISENVGALSNYFARLLSGRTYSHLREGGKKVLRSMPSAWELARRSEVHAKGMVLPGTLFEELGFNYIGPVDGHDVDALVTTLGNMRLLPGPQFLHVVTQKGKGYAPAEADPIKWHGPGPYDPASGTLLKEQAAGPTYSQVFGEWLCDSAEQDARVVGITPAMREGSGLVEFEQRFPDRYFDVAIAEQHAVTLAAGLACDG
;
A
#
# COMPACT_ATOMS: atom_id res chain seq x y z
N VAL A 1 16.23 -1.02 0.88
CA VAL A 1 15.51 0.27 0.75
C VAL A 1 14.04 -0.05 0.52
N LEU A 2 13.15 0.55 1.30
CA LEU A 2 11.71 0.61 1.05
C LEU A 2 11.41 1.93 0.37
N ASN A 3 10.88 1.89 -0.86
CA ASN A 3 10.30 3.04 -1.51
C ASN A 3 8.79 3.01 -1.26
N ASP A 4 8.34 3.83 -0.33
CA ASP A 4 6.95 3.95 0.07
C ASP A 4 6.30 5.12 -0.67
N ASN A 5 5.35 4.83 -1.53
CA ASN A 5 4.56 5.85 -2.24
C ASN A 5 3.05 5.67 -2.01
N ASP A 6 2.70 4.93 -0.94
CA ASP A 6 1.34 4.64 -0.52
C ASP A 6 0.46 3.95 -1.58
N MET A 7 1.11 3.39 -2.60
CA MET A 7 0.48 2.71 -3.73
C MET A 7 1.26 1.45 -4.11
N SER A 8 0.53 0.45 -4.62
CA SER A 8 1.11 -0.58 -5.49
C SER A 8 0.98 -0.15 -6.96
N ILE A 9 0.24 -0.86 -7.78
CA ILE A 9 -0.19 -0.36 -9.10
C ILE A 9 -1.47 0.46 -8.92
N SER A 10 -2.43 -0.04 -8.13
CA SER A 10 -3.61 0.66 -7.61
C SER A 10 -3.38 1.17 -6.18
N GLU A 11 -4.36 1.84 -5.60
CA GLU A 11 -4.35 2.25 -4.19
C GLU A 11 -4.27 1.03 -3.27
N ASN A 12 -3.65 1.21 -2.09
CA ASN A 12 -3.49 0.13 -1.13
C ASN A 12 -4.83 -0.32 -0.55
N VAL A 13 -5.14 -1.61 -0.66
CA VAL A 13 -6.36 -2.26 -0.14
C VAL A 13 -6.15 -2.92 1.23
N GLY A 14 -5.21 -2.43 2.05
CA GLY A 14 -4.87 -3.04 3.34
C GLY A 14 -5.76 -2.58 4.49
N ALA A 15 -6.38 -3.53 5.21
CA ALA A 15 -7.19 -3.24 6.40
C ALA A 15 -6.36 -2.84 7.63
N LEU A 16 -5.09 -3.23 7.71
CA LEU A 16 -4.24 -3.03 8.89
C LEU A 16 -3.93 -1.54 9.15
N SER A 17 -3.61 -0.75 8.13
CA SER A 17 -3.36 0.68 8.28
C SER A 17 -4.60 1.42 8.79
N ASN A 18 -5.77 1.10 8.23
CA ASN A 18 -7.06 1.65 8.66
C ASN A 18 -7.45 1.17 10.07
N TYR A 19 -7.18 -0.08 10.40
CA TYR A 19 -7.43 -0.63 11.73
C TYR A 19 -6.59 0.08 12.80
N PHE A 20 -5.29 0.24 12.56
CA PHE A 20 -4.40 0.95 13.48
C PHE A 20 -4.73 2.45 13.57
N ALA A 21 -5.06 3.11 12.48
CA ALA A 21 -5.51 4.50 12.49
C ALA A 21 -6.78 4.66 13.35
N ARG A 22 -7.76 3.75 13.23
CA ARG A 22 -8.98 3.75 14.05
C ARG A 22 -8.71 3.45 15.53
N LEU A 23 -7.80 2.52 15.84
CA LEU A 23 -7.41 2.18 17.21
C LEU A 23 -6.75 3.35 17.93
N LEU A 24 -5.83 4.05 17.24
CA LEU A 24 -5.08 5.18 17.79
C LEU A 24 -5.88 6.48 17.86
N SER A 25 -6.84 6.69 16.96
CA SER A 25 -7.74 7.84 16.96
C SER A 25 -8.96 7.66 17.86
N GLY A 26 -9.15 6.45 18.42
CA GLY A 26 -10.29 6.11 19.27
C GLY A 26 -10.33 6.92 20.56
N ARG A 27 -11.53 7.43 20.91
CA ARG A 27 -11.76 8.18 22.17
C ARG A 27 -11.32 7.40 23.42
N THR A 28 -11.47 6.08 23.40
CA THR A 28 -11.07 5.19 24.52
C THR A 28 -9.56 5.21 24.73
N TYR A 29 -8.75 5.24 23.67
CA TYR A 29 -7.31 5.33 23.76
C TYR A 29 -6.85 6.70 24.28
N SER A 30 -7.47 7.80 23.85
CA SER A 30 -7.14 9.14 24.34
C SER A 30 -7.49 9.33 25.82
N HIS A 31 -8.63 8.83 26.27
CA HIS A 31 -9.03 8.88 27.69
C HIS A 31 -8.15 8.02 28.60
N LEU A 32 -7.80 6.81 28.18
CA LEU A 32 -6.86 5.93 28.91
C LEU A 32 -5.47 6.58 29.00
N ARG A 33 -5.01 7.22 27.92
CA ARG A 33 -3.72 7.91 27.85
C ARG A 33 -3.68 9.12 28.80
N GLU A 34 -4.71 9.96 28.79
CA GLU A 34 -4.77 11.15 29.66
C GLU A 34 -4.94 10.77 31.13
N GLY A 35 -5.81 9.83 31.46
CA GLY A 35 -6.00 9.32 32.81
C GLY A 35 -4.74 8.67 33.37
N GLY A 36 -4.10 7.80 32.59
CA GLY A 36 -2.84 7.14 32.93
C GLY A 36 -1.69 8.12 33.20
N LYS A 37 -1.54 9.17 32.35
CA LYS A 37 -0.53 10.22 32.54
C LYS A 37 -0.68 10.99 33.85
N LYS A 38 -1.92 11.24 34.26
CA LYS A 38 -2.21 12.01 35.47
C LYS A 38 -1.85 11.23 36.75
N VAL A 39 -2.07 9.92 36.75
CA VAL A 39 -1.76 9.03 37.88
C VAL A 39 -0.26 8.70 37.96
N LEU A 40 0.37 8.42 36.82
CA LEU A 40 1.79 7.98 36.76
C LEU A 40 2.79 9.10 36.94
N ARG A 41 2.42 10.37 36.71
CA ARG A 41 3.30 11.54 36.97
C ARG A 41 3.76 11.69 38.42
N SER A 42 3.02 11.08 39.36
CA SER A 42 3.41 11.08 40.78
C SER A 42 4.42 9.98 41.16
N MET A 43 4.77 9.09 40.23
CA MET A 43 5.70 7.96 40.46
C MET A 43 6.80 7.95 39.38
N PRO A 44 7.98 8.57 39.61
CA PRO A 44 9.00 8.79 38.57
C PRO A 44 9.49 7.49 37.88
N SER A 45 9.69 6.40 38.62
CA SER A 45 10.14 5.12 38.07
C SER A 45 9.05 4.42 37.24
N ALA A 46 7.80 4.51 37.65
CA ALA A 46 6.65 3.98 36.92
C ALA A 46 6.35 4.84 35.68
N TRP A 47 6.59 6.14 35.74
CA TRP A 47 6.49 7.05 34.60
C TRP A 47 7.52 6.74 33.51
N GLU A 48 8.77 6.48 33.86
CA GLU A 48 9.83 6.12 32.92
C GLU A 48 9.50 4.79 32.22
N LEU A 49 9.02 3.80 32.98
CA LEU A 49 8.59 2.50 32.43
C LEU A 49 7.36 2.66 31.52
N ALA A 50 6.37 3.44 31.94
CA ALA A 50 5.17 3.70 31.14
C ALA A 50 5.50 4.49 29.86
N ARG A 51 6.46 5.43 29.92
CA ARG A 51 6.96 6.17 28.76
C ARG A 51 7.65 5.22 27.76
N ARG A 52 8.49 4.33 28.26
CA ARG A 52 9.14 3.30 27.41
C ARG A 52 8.10 2.35 26.80
N SER A 53 7.09 1.94 27.58
CA SER A 53 5.99 1.11 27.08
C SER A 53 5.10 1.86 26.08
N GLU A 54 4.85 3.16 26.25
CA GLU A 54 4.12 3.99 25.29
C GLU A 54 4.93 4.16 23.99
N VAL A 55 6.24 4.33 24.09
CA VAL A 55 7.16 4.39 22.93
C VAL A 55 7.19 3.04 22.22
N HIS A 56 7.26 1.92 22.96
CA HIS A 56 7.20 0.58 22.39
C HIS A 56 5.82 0.26 21.77
N ALA A 57 4.73 0.63 22.44
CA ALA A 57 3.39 0.43 21.89
C ALA A 57 3.11 1.29 20.65
N LYS A 58 3.65 2.52 20.61
CA LYS A 58 3.64 3.33 19.38
C LYS A 58 4.58 2.76 18.33
N GLY A 59 5.71 2.24 18.75
CA GLY A 59 6.67 1.58 17.90
C GLY A 59 6.10 0.33 17.22
N MET A 60 5.24 -0.46 17.87
CA MET A 60 4.54 -1.59 17.24
C MET A 60 3.60 -1.16 16.10
N VAL A 61 3.27 0.11 15.99
CA VAL A 61 2.35 0.68 14.99
C VAL A 61 3.11 1.45 13.90
N LEU A 62 4.38 1.80 14.17
CA LEU A 62 5.23 2.46 13.18
C LEU A 62 5.95 1.39 12.34
N PRO A 63 6.01 1.55 11.01
CA PRO A 63 6.70 0.59 10.12
C PRO A 63 8.12 0.24 10.57
N GLY A 64 8.80 1.17 11.21
CA GLY A 64 10.17 1.00 11.71
C GLY A 64 10.33 -0.11 12.73
N THR A 65 9.40 -0.26 13.66
CA THR A 65 9.58 -1.18 14.78
C THR A 65 9.58 -2.65 14.37
N LEU A 66 8.76 -3.02 13.39
CA LEU A 66 8.79 -4.38 12.84
C LEU A 66 10.17 -4.72 12.28
N PHE A 67 10.79 -3.80 11.57
CA PHE A 67 12.10 -4.01 10.98
C PHE A 67 13.21 -4.01 12.03
N GLU A 68 13.08 -3.20 13.08
CA GLU A 68 14.01 -3.20 14.23
C GLU A 68 13.95 -4.53 15.00
N GLU A 69 12.75 -5.07 15.24
CA GLU A 69 12.57 -6.40 15.85
C GLU A 69 13.15 -7.54 14.98
N LEU A 70 13.18 -7.34 13.67
CA LEU A 70 13.84 -8.25 12.72
C LEU A 70 15.37 -8.05 12.67
N GLY A 71 15.92 -7.13 13.47
CA GLY A 71 17.37 -6.89 13.58
C GLY A 71 17.92 -5.90 12.56
N PHE A 72 17.08 -5.16 11.87
CA PHE A 72 17.51 -4.08 10.98
C PHE A 72 17.71 -2.77 11.75
N ASN A 73 18.68 -1.98 11.34
CA ASN A 73 18.80 -0.59 11.75
C ASN A 73 17.91 0.26 10.85
N TYR A 74 16.74 0.65 11.36
CA TYR A 74 15.75 1.40 10.60
C TYR A 74 16.08 2.88 10.55
N ILE A 75 16.08 3.45 9.35
CA ILE A 75 16.37 4.85 9.09
C ILE A 75 15.27 5.42 8.19
N GLY A 76 14.60 6.44 8.66
CA GLY A 76 13.52 7.10 7.92
C GLY A 76 12.30 7.43 8.79
N PRO A 77 11.20 7.86 8.17
CA PRO A 77 11.06 8.12 6.73
C PRO A 77 11.88 9.32 6.25
N VAL A 78 12.45 9.23 5.06
CA VAL A 78 13.19 10.30 4.37
C VAL A 78 12.43 10.68 3.11
N ASP A 79 12.38 11.98 2.79
CA ASP A 79 11.80 12.45 1.52
C ASP A 79 12.66 11.96 0.34
N GLY A 80 12.08 11.09 -0.50
CA GLY A 80 12.73 10.51 -1.67
C GLY A 80 12.90 11.47 -2.83
N HIS A 81 12.32 12.66 -2.77
CA HIS A 81 12.51 13.72 -3.77
C HIS A 81 13.57 14.74 -3.35
N ASP A 82 14.07 14.67 -2.10
CA ASP A 82 15.20 15.45 -1.64
C ASP A 82 16.51 14.65 -1.82
N VAL A 83 17.17 14.90 -2.96
CA VAL A 83 18.41 14.21 -3.33
C VAL A 83 19.56 14.50 -2.35
N ASP A 84 19.65 15.71 -1.83
CA ASP A 84 20.72 16.11 -0.91
C ASP A 84 20.55 15.40 0.45
N ALA A 85 19.32 15.33 0.95
CA ALA A 85 18.99 14.53 2.14
C ALA A 85 19.30 13.04 1.95
N LEU A 86 18.96 12.48 0.78
CA LEU A 86 19.26 11.08 0.46
C LEU A 86 20.76 10.81 0.40
N VAL A 87 21.55 11.67 -0.28
CA VAL A 87 23.00 11.53 -0.37
C VAL A 87 23.65 11.59 1.02
N THR A 88 23.21 12.53 1.84
CA THR A 88 23.70 12.68 3.22
C THR A 88 23.36 11.45 4.06
N THR A 89 22.10 11.00 3.99
CA THR A 89 21.63 9.83 4.73
C THR A 89 22.38 8.56 4.34
N LEU A 90 22.51 8.29 3.03
CA LEU A 90 23.25 7.14 2.51
C LEU A 90 24.74 7.19 2.88
N GLY A 91 25.34 8.41 2.86
CA GLY A 91 26.71 8.62 3.32
C GLY A 91 26.93 8.22 4.78
N ASN A 92 25.99 8.58 5.65
CA ASN A 92 26.01 8.22 7.07
C ASN A 92 25.75 6.72 7.27
N MET A 93 24.78 6.16 6.58
CA MET A 93 24.41 4.74 6.66
C MET A 93 25.59 3.81 6.33
N ARG A 94 26.43 4.20 5.37
CA ARG A 94 27.61 3.42 4.97
C ARG A 94 28.59 3.18 6.10
N LEU A 95 28.58 4.02 7.14
CA LEU A 95 29.47 3.94 8.29
C LEU A 95 28.89 3.13 9.46
N LEU A 96 27.61 2.76 9.38
CA LEU A 96 26.93 2.02 10.45
C LEU A 96 27.15 0.50 10.29
N PRO A 97 27.32 -0.24 11.39
CA PRO A 97 27.43 -1.69 11.35
C PRO A 97 26.06 -2.36 11.19
N GLY A 98 26.05 -3.61 10.72
CA GLY A 98 24.87 -4.46 10.62
C GLY A 98 23.96 -4.15 9.44
N PRO A 99 22.82 -4.85 9.32
CA PRO A 99 21.87 -4.64 8.24
C PRO A 99 21.12 -3.32 8.40
N GLN A 100 21.06 -2.56 7.32
CA GLN A 100 20.41 -1.23 7.29
C GLN A 100 19.09 -1.31 6.53
N PHE A 101 18.07 -0.60 7.02
CA PHE A 101 16.77 -0.47 6.36
C PHE A 101 16.45 1.01 6.16
N LEU A 102 16.53 1.48 4.91
CA LEU A 102 16.18 2.86 4.57
C LEU A 102 14.74 2.91 4.08
N HIS A 103 13.90 3.68 4.78
CA HIS A 103 12.54 3.99 4.39
C HIS A 103 12.51 5.36 3.69
N VAL A 104 12.14 5.34 2.42
CA VAL A 104 12.06 6.53 1.56
C VAL A 104 10.61 6.73 1.18
N VAL A 105 10.07 7.92 1.42
CA VAL A 105 8.72 8.29 1.02
C VAL A 105 8.78 9.05 -0.30
N THR A 106 7.99 8.62 -1.28
CA THR A 106 7.91 9.26 -2.59
C THR A 106 6.47 9.49 -3.00
N GLN A 107 6.26 10.37 -3.96
CA GLN A 107 4.99 10.55 -4.66
C GLN A 107 5.11 9.97 -6.07
N LYS A 108 4.25 9.02 -6.41
CA LYS A 108 4.24 8.42 -7.74
C LYS A 108 3.90 9.46 -8.81
N GLY A 109 4.69 9.51 -9.87
CA GLY A 109 4.52 10.50 -10.95
C GLY A 109 5.11 11.88 -10.68
N LYS A 110 5.78 12.09 -9.53
CA LYS A 110 6.34 13.39 -9.12
C LYS A 110 7.17 14.06 -10.19
N GLY A 111 6.86 15.35 -10.43
CA GLY A 111 7.54 16.19 -11.44
C GLY A 111 6.84 16.20 -12.80
N TYR A 112 5.78 15.41 -12.98
CA TYR A 112 4.97 15.43 -14.20
C TYR A 112 3.47 15.50 -13.84
N ALA A 113 2.87 16.68 -13.98
CA ALA A 113 1.52 16.96 -13.53
C ALA A 113 0.45 15.96 -14.00
N PRO A 114 0.45 15.47 -15.27
CA PRO A 114 -0.49 14.44 -15.68
C PRO A 114 -0.34 13.10 -14.94
N ALA A 115 0.91 12.73 -14.56
CA ALA A 115 1.17 11.50 -13.83
C ALA A 115 0.88 11.65 -12.32
N GLU A 116 1.04 12.84 -11.78
CA GLU A 116 0.62 13.12 -10.40
C GLU A 116 -0.91 13.09 -10.26
N ALA A 117 -1.65 13.51 -11.29
CA ALA A 117 -3.11 13.54 -11.29
C ALA A 117 -3.73 12.15 -11.49
N ASP A 118 -3.07 11.26 -12.23
CA ASP A 118 -3.58 9.90 -12.50
C ASP A 118 -2.40 8.90 -12.55
N PRO A 119 -1.84 8.53 -11.40
CA PRO A 119 -0.66 7.67 -11.32
C PRO A 119 -0.92 6.23 -11.82
N ILE A 120 -2.18 5.79 -11.87
CA ILE A 120 -2.54 4.47 -12.38
C ILE A 120 -2.39 4.44 -13.90
N LYS A 121 -3.01 5.40 -14.59
CA LYS A 121 -2.91 5.55 -16.05
C LYS A 121 -1.46 5.71 -16.52
N TRP A 122 -0.66 6.41 -15.73
CA TRP A 122 0.74 6.70 -16.03
C TRP A 122 1.73 5.65 -15.50
N HIS A 123 1.23 4.54 -14.96
CA HIS A 123 2.07 3.41 -14.61
C HIS A 123 2.42 2.58 -15.84
N GLY A 124 3.50 2.94 -16.53
CA GLY A 124 3.92 2.27 -17.78
C GLY A 124 3.08 2.68 -19.00
N PRO A 125 2.93 3.99 -19.27
CA PRO A 125 2.20 4.45 -20.44
C PRO A 125 2.90 4.03 -21.72
N GLY A 126 2.13 3.83 -22.80
CA GLY A 126 2.65 3.74 -24.16
C GLY A 126 3.30 5.05 -24.62
N PRO A 127 3.73 5.17 -25.90
CA PRO A 127 4.26 6.41 -26.44
C PRO A 127 3.30 7.58 -26.24
N TYR A 128 3.80 8.72 -25.81
CA TYR A 128 3.01 9.93 -25.58
C TYR A 128 3.79 11.20 -25.95
N ASP A 129 3.08 12.30 -26.14
CA ASP A 129 3.66 13.64 -26.27
C ASP A 129 3.92 14.22 -24.87
N PRO A 130 5.18 14.45 -24.44
CA PRO A 130 5.49 14.96 -23.12
C PRO A 130 4.94 16.36 -22.83
N ALA A 131 4.75 17.19 -23.87
CA ALA A 131 4.27 18.56 -23.69
C ALA A 131 2.77 18.63 -23.38
N SER A 132 1.98 17.79 -24.04
CA SER A 132 0.51 17.77 -23.90
C SER A 132 0.00 16.65 -22.98
N GLY A 133 0.80 15.63 -22.69
CA GLY A 133 0.36 14.42 -22.00
C GLY A 133 -0.56 13.54 -22.86
N THR A 134 -0.64 13.79 -24.15
CA THR A 134 -1.50 13.03 -25.05
C THR A 134 -0.84 11.70 -25.40
N LEU A 135 -1.51 10.58 -25.06
CA LEU A 135 -1.07 9.25 -25.46
C LEU A 135 -1.19 9.11 -26.99
N LEU A 136 -0.11 8.72 -27.62
CA LEU A 136 -0.09 8.40 -29.05
C LEU A 136 -0.77 7.04 -29.21
N LYS A 137 -1.99 7.03 -29.78
CA LYS A 137 -2.75 5.79 -30.00
C LYS A 137 -2.01 4.94 -31.03
N GLU A 138 -1.49 3.80 -30.64
CA GLU A 138 -1.31 2.70 -31.58
C GLU A 138 -2.71 2.24 -32.03
N GLN A 139 -2.94 2.18 -33.34
CA GLN A 139 -4.17 1.61 -33.87
C GLN A 139 -4.14 0.10 -33.58
N ALA A 140 -4.77 -0.31 -32.50
CA ALA A 140 -4.98 -1.73 -32.23
C ALA A 140 -5.87 -2.32 -33.33
N ALA A 141 -5.41 -3.38 -33.95
CA ALA A 141 -6.14 -4.07 -35.03
C ALA A 141 -7.40 -4.82 -34.54
N GLY A 142 -7.71 -4.77 -33.23
CA GLY A 142 -8.86 -5.47 -32.62
C GLY A 142 -8.81 -5.38 -31.10
N PRO A 143 -9.74 -6.06 -30.40
CA PRO A 143 -9.76 -6.12 -28.96
C PRO A 143 -8.53 -6.88 -28.43
N THR A 144 -8.04 -6.48 -27.26
CA THR A 144 -6.98 -7.19 -26.55
C THR A 144 -7.51 -8.45 -25.88
N TYR A 145 -6.63 -9.41 -25.57
CA TYR A 145 -7.04 -10.58 -24.79
C TYR A 145 -7.64 -10.23 -23.43
N SER A 146 -7.12 -9.20 -22.74
CA SER A 146 -7.68 -8.72 -21.48
C SER A 146 -9.10 -8.19 -21.64
N GLN A 147 -9.41 -7.48 -22.74
CA GLN A 147 -10.76 -7.01 -23.01
C GLN A 147 -11.72 -8.17 -23.24
N VAL A 148 -11.35 -9.12 -24.11
CA VAL A 148 -12.17 -10.32 -24.37
C VAL A 148 -12.40 -11.13 -23.09
N PHE A 149 -11.36 -11.28 -22.25
CA PHE A 149 -11.48 -11.98 -20.98
C PHE A 149 -12.42 -11.24 -20.00
N GLY A 150 -12.29 -9.92 -19.87
CA GLY A 150 -13.14 -9.11 -18.99
C GLY A 150 -14.61 -9.16 -19.37
N GLU A 151 -14.92 -9.05 -20.67
CA GLU A 151 -16.28 -9.20 -21.22
C GLU A 151 -16.83 -10.59 -20.92
N TRP A 152 -16.07 -11.64 -21.24
CA TRP A 152 -16.47 -13.03 -20.96
C TRP A 152 -16.73 -13.29 -19.48
N LEU A 153 -15.89 -12.72 -18.59
CA LEU A 153 -16.05 -12.89 -17.14
C LEU A 153 -17.32 -12.20 -16.64
N CYS A 154 -17.62 -11.01 -17.15
CA CYS A 154 -18.87 -10.30 -16.85
C CYS A 154 -20.09 -11.09 -17.30
N ASP A 155 -20.09 -11.60 -18.54
CA ASP A 155 -21.19 -12.41 -19.08
C ASP A 155 -21.39 -13.71 -18.28
N SER A 156 -20.28 -14.34 -17.86
CA SER A 156 -20.32 -15.52 -17.00
C SER A 156 -20.91 -15.24 -15.62
N ALA A 157 -20.54 -14.09 -15.03
CA ALA A 157 -21.03 -13.69 -13.72
C ALA A 157 -22.51 -13.25 -13.72
N GLU A 158 -23.03 -12.82 -14.85
CA GLU A 158 -24.50 -12.61 -15.02
C GLU A 158 -25.27 -13.93 -14.99
N GLN A 159 -24.71 -14.97 -15.57
CA GLN A 159 -25.35 -16.28 -15.67
C GLN A 159 -25.18 -17.12 -14.40
N ASP A 160 -24.07 -16.96 -13.68
CA ASP A 160 -23.76 -17.72 -12.47
C ASP A 160 -23.26 -16.81 -11.35
N ALA A 161 -24.04 -16.71 -10.26
CA ALA A 161 -23.72 -15.90 -9.10
C ALA A 161 -22.47 -16.38 -8.32
N ARG A 162 -21.98 -17.60 -8.59
CA ARG A 162 -20.77 -18.14 -7.95
C ARG A 162 -19.48 -17.66 -8.59
N VAL A 163 -19.55 -17.05 -9.77
CA VAL A 163 -18.37 -16.51 -10.46
C VAL A 163 -17.87 -15.28 -9.73
N VAL A 164 -16.61 -15.29 -9.35
CA VAL A 164 -15.90 -14.18 -8.67
C VAL A 164 -14.67 -13.75 -9.48
N GLY A 165 -14.30 -12.49 -9.37
CA GLY A 165 -13.08 -11.94 -9.95
C GLY A 165 -12.03 -11.69 -8.88
N ILE A 166 -10.83 -12.24 -9.05
CA ILE A 166 -9.70 -12.04 -8.12
C ILE A 166 -8.52 -11.48 -8.91
N THR A 167 -7.90 -10.43 -8.42
CA THR A 167 -6.70 -9.83 -9.05
C THR A 167 -5.64 -9.45 -8.02
N PRO A 168 -4.35 -9.65 -8.31
CA PRO A 168 -3.26 -9.16 -7.47
C PRO A 168 -2.80 -7.76 -7.94
N ALA A 169 -3.53 -6.70 -7.58
CA ALA A 169 -3.25 -5.30 -7.91
C ALA A 169 -3.19 -4.98 -9.43
N MET A 170 -3.89 -5.76 -10.26
CA MET A 170 -3.82 -5.65 -11.71
C MET A 170 -5.20 -5.46 -12.36
N ARG A 171 -6.08 -4.69 -11.73
CA ARG A 171 -7.46 -4.48 -12.19
C ARG A 171 -7.56 -4.08 -13.66
N GLU A 172 -6.81 -3.03 -14.06
CA GLU A 172 -6.80 -2.51 -15.42
C GLU A 172 -6.15 -3.51 -16.39
N GLY A 173 -5.00 -4.05 -16.02
CA GLY A 173 -4.24 -4.98 -16.86
C GLY A 173 -4.94 -6.31 -17.09
N SER A 174 -5.75 -6.76 -16.13
CA SER A 174 -6.55 -7.98 -16.22
C SER A 174 -7.89 -7.79 -16.93
N GLY A 175 -8.30 -6.53 -17.21
CA GLY A 175 -9.61 -6.24 -17.80
C GLY A 175 -10.77 -6.35 -16.82
N LEU A 176 -10.52 -6.21 -15.50
CA LEU A 176 -11.53 -6.38 -14.45
C LEU A 176 -12.23 -5.09 -14.01
N VAL A 177 -12.00 -3.97 -14.68
CA VAL A 177 -12.61 -2.68 -14.32
C VAL A 177 -14.14 -2.75 -14.39
N GLU A 178 -14.69 -3.28 -15.46
CA GLU A 178 -16.14 -3.43 -15.63
C GLU A 178 -16.71 -4.45 -14.63
N PHE A 179 -15.98 -5.54 -14.38
CA PHE A 179 -16.39 -6.56 -13.42
C PHE A 179 -16.55 -5.98 -12.01
N GLU A 180 -15.58 -5.18 -11.53
CA GLU A 180 -15.67 -4.50 -10.24
C GLU A 180 -16.90 -3.57 -10.17
N GLN A 181 -17.17 -2.80 -11.23
CA GLN A 181 -18.30 -1.88 -11.27
C GLN A 181 -19.66 -2.59 -11.24
N ARG A 182 -19.78 -3.70 -11.95
CA ARG A 182 -21.03 -4.48 -12.06
C ARG A 182 -21.24 -5.42 -10.87
N PHE A 183 -20.17 -5.98 -10.32
CA PHE A 183 -20.22 -7.03 -9.30
C PHE A 183 -19.26 -6.75 -8.13
N PRO A 184 -19.39 -5.60 -7.44
CA PRO A 184 -18.44 -5.17 -6.41
C PRO A 184 -18.30 -6.18 -5.25
N ASP A 185 -19.38 -6.87 -4.89
CA ASP A 185 -19.37 -7.88 -3.82
C ASP A 185 -18.70 -9.20 -4.21
N ARG A 186 -18.35 -9.36 -5.49
CA ARG A 186 -17.70 -10.54 -6.06
C ARG A 186 -16.33 -10.25 -6.67
N TYR A 187 -15.84 -9.02 -6.44
CA TYR A 187 -14.51 -8.57 -6.86
C TYR A 187 -13.57 -8.52 -5.66
N PHE A 188 -12.39 -9.11 -5.79
CA PHE A 188 -11.37 -9.15 -4.75
C PHE A 188 -10.01 -8.73 -5.31
N ASP A 189 -9.49 -7.61 -4.82
CA ASP A 189 -8.10 -7.21 -5.03
C ASP A 189 -7.28 -7.64 -3.80
N VAL A 190 -6.30 -8.49 -4.01
CA VAL A 190 -5.45 -9.03 -2.94
C VAL A 190 -4.10 -8.33 -2.85
N ALA A 191 -3.95 -7.16 -3.46
CA ALA A 191 -2.69 -6.45 -3.64
C ALA A 191 -1.66 -7.31 -4.39
N ILE A 192 -0.36 -7.00 -4.32
CA ILE A 192 0.70 -7.77 -5.01
C ILE A 192 0.98 -9.05 -4.21
N ALA A 193 0.04 -10.00 -4.24
CA ALA A 193 0.09 -11.24 -3.48
C ALA A 193 -0.52 -12.40 -4.29
N GLU A 194 0.15 -12.80 -5.37
CA GLU A 194 -0.33 -13.82 -6.31
C GLU A 194 -0.58 -15.16 -5.62
N GLN A 195 0.29 -15.55 -4.70
CA GLN A 195 0.13 -16.80 -3.93
C GLN A 195 -1.13 -16.74 -3.06
N HIS A 196 -1.44 -15.57 -2.49
CA HIS A 196 -2.67 -15.37 -1.72
C HIS A 196 -3.90 -15.40 -2.63
N ALA A 197 -3.84 -14.84 -3.83
CA ALA A 197 -4.93 -14.90 -4.81
C ALA A 197 -5.33 -16.35 -5.10
N VAL A 198 -4.35 -17.23 -5.34
CA VAL A 198 -4.58 -18.67 -5.58
C VAL A 198 -5.16 -19.36 -4.34
N THR A 199 -4.62 -19.05 -3.16
CA THR A 199 -5.11 -19.63 -1.89
C THR A 199 -6.54 -19.20 -1.59
N LEU A 200 -6.86 -17.91 -1.79
CA LEU A 200 -8.23 -17.39 -1.64
C LEU A 200 -9.19 -18.05 -2.63
N ALA A 201 -8.79 -18.16 -3.90
CA ALA A 201 -9.58 -18.82 -4.92
C ALA A 201 -9.86 -20.30 -4.57
N ALA A 202 -8.85 -21.01 -4.07
CA ALA A 202 -9.00 -22.39 -3.62
C ALA A 202 -9.97 -22.51 -2.43
N GLY A 203 -9.90 -21.58 -1.47
CA GLY A 203 -10.82 -21.54 -0.32
C GLY A 203 -12.27 -21.29 -0.76
N LEU A 204 -12.49 -20.31 -1.64
CA LEU A 204 -13.82 -20.01 -2.18
C LEU A 204 -14.40 -21.19 -2.98
N ALA A 205 -13.56 -21.91 -3.71
CA ALA A 205 -14.00 -23.08 -4.51
C ALA A 205 -14.37 -24.31 -3.66
N CYS A 206 -14.03 -24.34 -2.35
CA CYS A 206 -14.40 -25.47 -1.49
C CYS A 206 -15.90 -25.54 -1.17
N ASP A 207 -16.57 -24.39 -1.16
CA ASP A 207 -17.99 -24.28 -0.82
C ASP A 207 -18.89 -24.13 -2.07
N GLY A 208 -18.36 -24.19 -3.26
CA GLY A 208 -19.08 -24.23 -4.55
C GLY A 208 -19.01 -22.98 -5.36
#